data_901ec1cb6885684462687dedf493883e
#
_entry.id   901ec1cb6885684462687dedf493883e
#
_cell.length_a   1.000
_cell.length_b   1.000
_cell.length_c   1.000
_cell.angle_alpha   90.00
_cell.angle_beta   90.00
_cell.angle_gamma   90.00
#
_symmetry.space_group_name_H-M   'P 1'
#
loop_
_entity.id
_entity.type
_entity.pdbx_description
1 polymer ?
#
loop_
_entity_poly.entity_id
_entity_poly.type
_entity_poly.pdbx_seq_one_letter_code
_entity_poly.pdbx_strand_id
1 'polypeptide(L)'
;MIDRTVPSEPPADNGTVHTVDLRDAVTVESALSGADRVVHLGGVPDEAPLPDLLEANVLGTHHVLEAARRTGIERVLLASSNRVTGFHPAAHLTGPTEPARPDGLYGVSKVAVEALGQLYADKFGLSVICLRIGSFEARPTEPRYLATWLSPRDAVGYIKAALTAPSSTRFLTAYAVSVNSRRFWQLPDATELDYVPVDNAEAHAAEIPGDLATDPTGAQAGLYAEPEFTLKHRRP
;
A
#
# COMPACT_ATOMS: atom_id res chain seq x y z
N MET A 1 16.42 -8.39 3.29
CA MET A 1 15.30 -8.31 2.30
C MET A 1 14.78 -9.72 2.04
N ILE A 2 13.46 -9.85 1.86
CA ILE A 2 12.79 -11.13 1.53
C ILE A 2 12.07 -10.93 0.20
N ASP A 3 12.28 -11.82 -0.75
CA ASP A 3 11.60 -11.81 -2.05
C ASP A 3 11.41 -13.24 -2.56
N ARG A 4 10.47 -13.46 -3.46
CA ARG A 4 10.28 -14.75 -4.14
C ARG A 4 11.37 -15.05 -5.15
N THR A 5 12.01 -14.01 -5.67
CA THR A 5 13.11 -14.09 -6.63
C THR A 5 14.33 -13.34 -6.10
N VAL A 6 15.52 -13.76 -6.53
CA VAL A 6 16.73 -12.99 -6.22
C VAL A 6 16.70 -11.70 -7.04
N PRO A 7 16.77 -10.52 -6.41
CA PRO A 7 16.82 -9.26 -7.14
C PRO A 7 18.02 -9.20 -8.08
N SER A 8 17.85 -8.53 -9.22
CA SER A 8 18.93 -8.29 -10.18
C SER A 8 20.04 -7.39 -9.61
N GLU A 9 19.67 -6.53 -8.66
CA GLU A 9 20.63 -5.66 -7.96
C GLU A 9 20.64 -6.01 -6.45
N PRO A 10 21.84 -6.13 -5.86
CA PRO A 10 21.94 -6.40 -4.41
C PRO A 10 21.44 -5.18 -3.61
N PRO A 11 21.00 -5.37 -2.37
CA PRO A 11 20.69 -4.26 -1.47
C PRO A 11 21.89 -3.31 -1.33
N ALA A 12 21.64 -2.01 -1.36
CA ALA A 12 22.69 -0.98 -1.34
C ALA A 12 23.58 -0.99 -0.08
N ASP A 13 23.11 -1.60 1.01
CA ASP A 13 23.72 -1.64 2.32
C ASP A 13 24.36 -3.00 2.69
N ASN A 14 24.64 -3.86 1.70
CA ASN A 14 25.09 -5.25 1.89
C ASN A 14 24.12 -6.12 2.71
N GLY A 15 22.84 -5.77 2.74
CA GLY A 15 21.81 -6.52 3.44
C GLY A 15 21.67 -7.95 2.89
N THR A 16 21.30 -8.88 3.77
CA THR A 16 21.03 -10.27 3.39
C THR A 16 19.73 -10.36 2.56
N VAL A 17 19.76 -11.17 1.50
CA VAL A 17 18.57 -11.51 0.70
C VAL A 17 18.17 -12.95 1.00
N HIS A 18 16.92 -13.16 1.38
CA HIS A 18 16.30 -14.48 1.55
C HIS A 18 15.26 -14.69 0.44
N THR A 19 15.37 -15.81 -0.27
CA THR A 19 14.36 -16.21 -1.25
C THR A 19 13.28 -17.01 -0.53
N VAL A 20 12.07 -16.40 -0.43
CA VAL A 20 10.95 -16.95 0.34
C VAL A 20 9.65 -16.72 -0.39
N ASP A 21 8.81 -17.74 -0.46
CA ASP A 21 7.41 -17.60 -0.87
C ASP A 21 6.54 -17.26 0.35
N LEU A 22 5.77 -16.19 0.28
CA LEU A 22 4.87 -15.77 1.37
C LEU A 22 3.82 -16.83 1.73
N ARG A 23 3.55 -17.78 0.84
CA ARG A 23 2.63 -18.91 1.09
C ARG A 23 3.22 -19.95 2.04
N ASP A 24 4.53 -19.96 2.27
CA ASP A 24 5.21 -20.85 3.20
C ASP A 24 5.47 -20.15 4.55
N ALA A 25 4.57 -20.38 5.50
CA ALA A 25 4.62 -19.78 6.84
C ALA A 25 5.92 -20.08 7.59
N VAL A 26 6.51 -21.28 7.39
CA VAL A 26 7.72 -21.70 8.12
C VAL A 26 8.94 -20.93 7.62
N THR A 27 9.10 -20.81 6.32
CA THR A 27 10.20 -20.06 5.72
C THR A 27 10.06 -18.56 5.96
N VAL A 28 8.84 -18.01 5.99
CA VAL A 28 8.56 -16.62 6.36
C VAL A 28 8.99 -16.35 7.80
N GLU A 29 8.60 -17.19 8.76
CA GLU A 29 8.97 -17.03 10.17
C GLU A 29 10.49 -17.11 10.36
N SER A 30 11.14 -18.07 9.72
CA SER A 30 12.60 -18.20 9.77
C SER A 30 13.33 -16.97 9.22
N ALA A 31 12.85 -16.44 8.09
CA ALA A 31 13.48 -15.29 7.45
C ALA A 31 13.26 -13.95 8.19
N LEU A 32 12.20 -13.85 8.99
CA LEU A 32 11.90 -12.67 9.82
C LEU A 32 12.53 -12.72 11.21
N SER A 33 13.10 -13.87 11.60
CA SER A 33 13.73 -14.04 12.92
C SER A 33 14.88 -13.04 13.12
N GLY A 34 14.85 -12.33 14.24
CA GLY A 34 15.86 -11.33 14.60
C GLY A 34 15.64 -9.94 13.97
N ALA A 35 14.56 -9.73 13.26
CA ALA A 35 14.18 -8.41 12.79
C ALA A 35 13.42 -7.64 13.87
N ASP A 36 13.68 -6.33 14.01
CA ASP A 36 12.95 -5.45 14.93
C ASP A 36 11.64 -4.94 14.27
N ARG A 37 11.68 -4.70 12.97
CA ARG A 37 10.57 -4.10 12.20
C ARG A 37 10.48 -4.70 10.81
N VAL A 38 9.28 -4.71 10.25
CA VAL A 38 9.01 -5.26 8.92
C VAL A 38 8.36 -4.20 8.03
N VAL A 39 8.86 -4.07 6.81
CA VAL A 39 8.17 -3.38 5.69
C VAL A 39 7.67 -4.46 4.74
N HIS A 40 6.37 -4.71 4.77
CA HIS A 40 5.73 -5.75 3.96
C HIS A 40 5.12 -5.14 2.69
N LEU A 41 5.88 -5.22 1.60
CA LEU A 41 5.46 -4.79 0.26
C LEU A 41 5.10 -5.97 -0.66
N GLY A 42 5.32 -7.20 -0.18
CA GLY A 42 5.13 -8.42 -0.96
C GLY A 42 3.66 -8.72 -1.25
N GLY A 43 3.43 -9.38 -2.37
CA GLY A 43 2.11 -9.81 -2.83
C GLY A 43 1.94 -9.61 -4.33
N VAL A 44 0.74 -9.87 -4.83
CA VAL A 44 0.31 -9.54 -6.20
C VAL A 44 -0.05 -8.04 -6.21
N PRO A 45 0.60 -7.22 -7.06
CA PRO A 45 0.53 -5.76 -6.94
C PRO A 45 -0.65 -5.10 -7.68
N ASP A 46 -1.42 -5.86 -8.44
CA ASP A 46 -2.55 -5.37 -9.23
C ASP A 46 -3.65 -6.44 -9.35
N GLU A 47 -4.66 -6.18 -10.18
CA GLU A 47 -5.78 -7.06 -10.43
C GLU A 47 -5.32 -8.43 -10.94
N ALA A 48 -5.87 -9.49 -10.37
CA ALA A 48 -5.57 -10.87 -10.70
C ALA A 48 -6.77 -11.77 -10.33
N PRO A 49 -6.77 -13.07 -10.70
CA PRO A 49 -7.76 -13.99 -10.21
C PRO A 49 -7.85 -14.01 -8.69
N LEU A 50 -9.07 -14.03 -8.16
CA LEU A 50 -9.30 -13.94 -6.71
C LEU A 50 -8.51 -14.99 -5.89
N PRO A 51 -8.38 -16.27 -6.30
CA PRO A 51 -7.56 -17.21 -5.55
C PRO A 51 -6.11 -16.77 -5.39
N ASP A 52 -5.49 -16.23 -6.45
CA ASP A 52 -4.10 -15.78 -6.44
C ASP A 52 -3.92 -14.60 -5.47
N LEU A 53 -4.90 -13.67 -5.47
CA LEU A 53 -4.94 -12.54 -4.54
C LEU A 53 -5.14 -12.99 -3.08
N LEU A 54 -6.00 -13.96 -2.84
CA LEU A 54 -6.23 -14.50 -1.49
C LEU A 54 -4.99 -15.22 -0.97
N GLU A 55 -4.33 -16.04 -1.79
CA GLU A 55 -3.13 -16.76 -1.38
C GLU A 55 -1.95 -15.82 -1.13
N ALA A 56 -1.65 -14.92 -2.08
CA ALA A 56 -0.47 -14.07 -1.97
C ALA A 56 -0.68 -12.88 -1.04
N ASN A 57 -1.79 -12.14 -1.18
CA ASN A 57 -1.99 -10.92 -0.43
C ASN A 57 -2.56 -11.17 0.96
N VAL A 58 -3.60 -12.02 1.08
CA VAL A 58 -4.29 -12.20 2.35
C VAL A 58 -3.56 -13.23 3.21
N LEU A 59 -3.39 -14.46 2.71
CA LEU A 59 -2.72 -15.51 3.47
C LEU A 59 -1.24 -15.20 3.68
N GLY A 60 -0.56 -14.67 2.66
CA GLY A 60 0.83 -14.24 2.78
C GLY A 60 1.02 -13.15 3.85
N THR A 61 0.12 -12.15 3.91
CA THR A 61 0.15 -11.13 4.97
C THR A 61 -0.15 -11.74 6.34
N HIS A 62 -1.08 -12.70 6.44
CA HIS A 62 -1.33 -13.42 7.68
C HIS A 62 -0.06 -14.11 8.18
N HIS A 63 0.70 -14.79 7.31
CA HIS A 63 1.96 -15.43 7.69
C HIS A 63 3.00 -14.44 8.21
N VAL A 64 3.11 -13.27 7.58
CA VAL A 64 4.02 -12.20 8.03
C VAL A 64 3.61 -11.68 9.42
N LEU A 65 2.32 -11.40 9.63
CA LEU A 65 1.81 -10.90 10.90
C LEU A 65 1.95 -11.94 12.03
N GLU A 66 1.69 -13.23 11.74
CA GLU A 66 1.84 -14.30 12.73
C GLU A 66 3.32 -14.53 13.06
N ALA A 67 4.20 -14.51 12.06
CA ALA A 67 5.65 -14.57 12.28
C ALA A 67 6.12 -13.38 13.13
N ALA A 68 5.66 -12.16 12.83
CA ALA A 68 6.00 -10.97 13.60
C ALA A 68 5.58 -11.10 15.08
N ARG A 69 4.35 -11.58 15.32
CA ARG A 69 3.84 -11.83 16.67
C ARG A 69 4.67 -12.87 17.43
N ARG A 70 5.04 -13.96 16.77
CA ARG A 70 5.79 -15.08 17.39
C ARG A 70 7.25 -14.77 17.66
N THR A 71 7.87 -13.96 16.78
CA THR A 71 9.30 -13.60 16.90
C THR A 71 9.53 -12.32 17.69
N GLY A 72 8.47 -11.63 18.12
CA GLY A 72 8.58 -10.42 18.94
C GLY A 72 8.94 -9.16 18.14
N ILE A 73 8.63 -9.12 16.85
CA ILE A 73 8.79 -7.91 16.02
C ILE A 73 7.92 -6.80 16.58
N GLU A 74 8.49 -5.61 16.75
CA GLU A 74 7.81 -4.47 17.37
C GLU A 74 6.76 -3.86 16.47
N ARG A 75 7.05 -3.80 15.15
CA ARG A 75 6.21 -3.10 14.18
C ARG A 75 6.21 -3.71 12.79
N VAL A 76 5.02 -3.73 12.17
CA VAL A 76 4.83 -4.12 10.78
C VAL A 76 4.18 -2.97 10.01
N LEU A 77 4.83 -2.52 8.94
CA LEU A 77 4.23 -1.66 7.93
C LEU A 77 3.65 -2.55 6.83
N LEU A 78 2.37 -2.37 6.52
CA LEU A 78 1.67 -3.08 5.44
C LEU A 78 1.44 -2.14 4.26
N ALA A 79 1.85 -2.58 3.06
CA ALA A 79 1.46 -1.93 1.83
C ALA A 79 -0.02 -2.24 1.52
N SER A 80 -0.90 -1.30 1.90
CA SER A 80 -2.26 -1.22 1.43
C SER A 80 -2.30 -0.44 0.11
N SER A 81 -3.48 -0.06 -0.35
CA SER A 81 -3.67 0.59 -1.64
C SER A 81 -4.79 1.61 -1.61
N ASN A 82 -4.67 2.65 -2.42
CA ASN A 82 -5.75 3.57 -2.72
C ASN A 82 -7.00 2.86 -3.31
N ARG A 83 -6.79 1.66 -3.91
CA ARG A 83 -7.84 0.81 -4.48
C ARG A 83 -8.86 0.30 -3.44
N VAL A 84 -8.55 0.41 -2.15
CA VAL A 84 -9.48 0.12 -1.03
C VAL A 84 -10.70 1.05 -1.06
N THR A 85 -10.54 2.28 -1.57
CA THR A 85 -11.59 3.31 -1.60
C THR A 85 -11.87 3.83 -3.01
N GLY A 86 -11.50 3.08 -4.05
CA GLY A 86 -11.51 3.52 -5.43
C GLY A 86 -12.88 3.94 -5.98
N PHE A 87 -14.00 3.42 -5.46
CA PHE A 87 -15.35 3.81 -5.87
C PHE A 87 -15.90 5.07 -5.19
N HIS A 88 -15.12 5.77 -4.35
CA HIS A 88 -15.54 7.11 -3.93
C HIS A 88 -15.46 8.09 -5.12
N PRO A 89 -16.35 9.10 -5.17
CA PRO A 89 -16.32 10.10 -6.24
C PRO A 89 -15.02 10.92 -6.25
N ALA A 90 -14.53 11.28 -7.42
CA ALA A 90 -13.30 12.08 -7.56
C ALA A 90 -13.43 13.50 -6.94
N ALA A 91 -14.65 14.04 -6.87
CA ALA A 91 -14.90 15.31 -6.17
C ALA A 91 -14.86 15.20 -4.63
N HIS A 92 -14.82 13.98 -4.07
CA HIS A 92 -14.84 13.77 -2.63
C HIS A 92 -13.42 13.63 -2.07
N LEU A 93 -13.10 14.41 -1.06
CA LEU A 93 -11.83 14.27 -0.33
C LEU A 93 -11.96 13.17 0.71
N THR A 94 -11.52 11.96 0.35
CA THR A 94 -11.69 10.74 1.15
C THR A 94 -10.66 10.67 2.28
N GLY A 95 -11.15 10.50 3.50
CA GLY A 95 -10.32 10.27 4.69
C GLY A 95 -10.00 8.80 4.93
N PRO A 96 -9.03 8.49 5.80
CA PRO A 96 -8.63 7.10 6.08
C PRO A 96 -9.70 6.30 6.84
N THR A 97 -10.62 6.97 7.54
CA THR A 97 -11.68 6.34 8.33
C THR A 97 -12.98 6.10 7.56
N GLU A 98 -13.04 6.53 6.31
CA GLU A 98 -14.23 6.30 5.50
C GLU A 98 -14.40 4.84 5.12
N PRO A 99 -15.66 4.38 4.92
CA PRO A 99 -15.95 3.01 4.55
C PRO A 99 -15.18 2.58 3.30
N ALA A 100 -14.65 1.36 3.32
CA ALA A 100 -14.04 0.77 2.14
C ALA A 100 -15.08 0.64 1.00
N ARG A 101 -14.67 1.07 -0.20
CA ARG A 101 -15.40 0.90 -1.47
C ARG A 101 -14.42 0.47 -2.55
N PRO A 102 -13.94 -0.79 -2.48
CA PRO A 102 -12.89 -1.28 -3.37
C PRO A 102 -13.37 -1.35 -4.82
N ASP A 103 -12.49 -0.99 -5.74
CA ASP A 103 -12.78 -0.89 -7.18
C ASP A 103 -12.52 -2.19 -7.96
N GLY A 104 -12.03 -3.23 -7.31
CA GLY A 104 -11.74 -4.51 -7.94
C GLY A 104 -11.37 -5.59 -6.91
N LEU A 105 -11.07 -6.79 -7.37
CA LEU A 105 -10.68 -7.92 -6.53
C LEU A 105 -9.38 -7.65 -5.78
N TYR A 106 -8.44 -6.95 -6.41
CA TYR A 106 -7.22 -6.49 -5.75
C TYR A 106 -7.55 -5.57 -4.58
N GLY A 107 -8.42 -4.57 -4.79
CA GLY A 107 -8.88 -3.69 -3.71
C GLY A 107 -9.53 -4.45 -2.56
N VAL A 108 -10.35 -5.47 -2.86
CA VAL A 108 -10.95 -6.38 -1.85
C VAL A 108 -9.85 -7.09 -1.05
N SER A 109 -8.80 -7.62 -1.71
CA SER A 109 -7.70 -8.28 -1.00
C SER A 109 -6.98 -7.32 -0.05
N LYS A 110 -6.82 -6.04 -0.42
CA LYS A 110 -6.19 -5.02 0.43
C LYS A 110 -7.09 -4.58 1.60
N VAL A 111 -8.42 -4.58 1.44
CA VAL A 111 -9.34 -4.44 2.59
C VAL A 111 -9.13 -5.55 3.61
N ALA A 112 -8.99 -6.80 3.15
CA ALA A 112 -8.72 -7.93 4.04
C ALA A 112 -7.34 -7.81 4.72
N VAL A 113 -6.32 -7.30 4.02
CA VAL A 113 -4.99 -7.01 4.59
C VAL A 113 -5.08 -5.97 5.72
N GLU A 114 -5.83 -4.87 5.54
CA GLU A 114 -6.05 -3.88 6.60
C GLU A 114 -6.79 -4.48 7.80
N ALA A 115 -7.82 -5.30 7.55
CA ALA A 115 -8.57 -5.97 8.61
C ALA A 115 -7.71 -6.96 9.41
N LEU A 116 -6.80 -7.70 8.76
CA LEU A 116 -5.81 -8.53 9.45
C LEU A 116 -4.88 -7.68 10.31
N GLY A 117 -4.35 -6.58 9.77
CA GLY A 117 -3.51 -5.65 10.52
C GLY A 117 -4.20 -5.14 11.79
N GLN A 118 -5.46 -4.69 11.67
CA GLN A 118 -6.26 -4.25 12.82
C GLN A 118 -6.46 -5.37 13.85
N LEU A 119 -6.80 -6.58 13.40
CA LEU A 119 -6.96 -7.74 14.29
C LEU A 119 -5.70 -8.01 15.11
N TYR A 120 -4.51 -7.99 14.47
CA TYR A 120 -3.25 -8.25 15.16
C TYR A 120 -2.88 -7.12 16.13
N ALA A 121 -3.21 -5.89 15.79
CA ALA A 121 -3.02 -4.76 16.69
C ALA A 121 -3.93 -4.84 17.92
N ASP A 122 -5.23 -5.06 17.74
CA ASP A 122 -6.22 -5.08 18.82
C ASP A 122 -6.04 -6.30 19.73
N LYS A 123 -5.80 -7.47 19.14
CA LYS A 123 -5.84 -8.72 19.89
C LYS A 123 -4.47 -9.10 20.47
N PHE A 124 -3.40 -8.76 19.79
CA PHE A 124 -2.05 -9.18 20.18
C PHE A 124 -1.11 -8.03 20.53
N GLY A 125 -1.56 -6.77 20.36
CA GLY A 125 -0.78 -5.58 20.70
C GLY A 125 0.36 -5.28 19.73
N LEU A 126 0.38 -5.92 18.55
CA LEU A 126 1.36 -5.63 17.50
C LEU A 126 1.15 -4.20 16.97
N SER A 127 2.22 -3.44 16.78
CA SER A 127 2.10 -2.15 16.10
C SER A 127 2.01 -2.35 14.59
N VAL A 128 0.89 -1.97 13.98
CA VAL A 128 0.66 -2.14 12.53
C VAL A 128 0.29 -0.81 11.89
N ILE A 129 0.99 -0.44 10.84
CA ILE A 129 0.68 0.76 10.05
C ILE A 129 0.38 0.34 8.61
N CYS A 130 -0.80 0.67 8.11
CA CYS A 130 -1.26 0.42 6.76
C CYS A 130 -1.12 1.69 5.92
N LEU A 131 -0.26 1.69 4.91
CA LEU A 131 -0.17 2.77 3.95
C LEU A 131 -1.00 2.46 2.71
N ARG A 132 -2.08 3.22 2.48
CA ARG A 132 -2.84 3.22 1.22
C ARG A 132 -2.05 3.96 0.17
N ILE A 133 -1.20 3.22 -0.52
CA ILE A 133 -0.24 3.75 -1.49
C ILE A 133 -0.97 4.25 -2.73
N GLY A 134 -0.62 5.46 -3.18
CA GLY A 134 -1.03 6.04 -4.45
C GLY A 134 -0.36 5.38 -5.65
N SER A 135 -0.31 6.08 -6.78
CA SER A 135 0.41 5.62 -7.97
C SER A 135 1.91 5.87 -7.78
N PHE A 136 2.64 4.83 -7.36
CA PHE A 136 4.09 4.92 -7.13
C PHE A 136 4.82 4.78 -8.47
N GLU A 137 5.32 5.90 -8.98
CA GLU A 137 6.03 6.00 -10.24
C GLU A 137 7.19 6.99 -10.15
N ALA A 138 8.23 6.78 -10.96
CA ALA A 138 9.35 7.71 -11.03
C ALA A 138 8.89 9.13 -11.43
N ARG A 139 7.90 9.22 -12.33
CA ARG A 139 7.22 10.45 -12.77
C ARG A 139 5.78 10.17 -13.12
N PRO A 140 4.87 11.14 -12.96
CA PRO A 140 3.51 10.98 -13.43
C PRO A 140 3.48 11.01 -14.97
N THR A 141 2.82 10.02 -15.59
CA THR A 141 2.75 9.84 -17.04
C THR A 141 1.34 9.84 -17.59
N GLU A 142 0.32 9.85 -16.72
CA GLU A 142 -1.08 9.80 -17.07
C GLU A 142 -1.87 10.92 -16.35
N PRO A 143 -2.97 11.44 -16.92
CA PRO A 143 -3.78 12.49 -16.30
C PRO A 143 -4.22 12.17 -14.87
N ARG A 144 -4.60 10.90 -14.59
CA ARG A 144 -5.00 10.47 -13.25
C ARG A 144 -3.86 10.62 -12.23
N TYR A 145 -2.62 10.49 -12.65
CA TYR A 145 -1.46 10.61 -11.73
C TYR A 145 -1.29 12.03 -11.19
N LEU A 146 -1.90 13.06 -11.82
CA LEU A 146 -1.94 14.40 -11.25
C LEU A 146 -2.66 14.45 -9.89
N ALA A 147 -3.53 13.47 -9.62
CA ALA A 147 -4.18 13.32 -8.32
C ALA A 147 -3.53 12.25 -7.45
N THR A 148 -3.02 11.18 -8.05
CA THR A 148 -2.72 9.93 -7.34
C THR A 148 -1.23 9.63 -7.17
N TRP A 149 -0.35 10.42 -7.79
CA TRP A 149 1.09 10.15 -7.79
C TRP A 149 1.70 10.15 -6.39
N LEU A 150 2.54 9.18 -6.15
CA LEU A 150 3.45 9.11 -5.01
C LEU A 150 4.88 9.09 -5.57
N SER A 151 5.65 10.12 -5.29
CA SER A 151 7.04 10.19 -5.71
C SER A 151 7.91 9.20 -4.94
N PRO A 152 9.05 8.75 -5.50
CA PRO A 152 10.02 7.94 -4.77
C PRO A 152 10.51 8.59 -3.47
N ARG A 153 10.71 9.91 -3.46
CA ARG A 153 11.12 10.66 -2.28
C ARG A 153 10.07 10.61 -1.19
N ASP A 154 8.81 10.90 -1.54
CA ASP A 154 7.71 10.91 -0.58
C ASP A 154 7.41 9.48 -0.09
N ALA A 155 7.53 8.46 -0.94
CA ALA A 155 7.38 7.07 -0.53
C ALA A 155 8.38 6.68 0.56
N VAL A 156 9.66 7.03 0.39
CA VAL A 156 10.70 6.80 1.41
C VAL A 156 10.40 7.58 2.69
N GLY A 157 9.90 8.81 2.57
CA GLY A 157 9.50 9.64 3.71
C GLY A 157 8.39 8.98 4.53
N TYR A 158 7.31 8.53 3.88
CA TYR A 158 6.21 7.81 4.54
C TYR A 158 6.66 6.51 5.20
N ILE A 159 7.50 5.70 4.51
CA ILE A 159 8.02 4.45 5.07
C ILE A 159 8.86 4.73 6.33
N LYS A 160 9.76 5.72 6.29
CA LYS A 160 10.58 6.10 7.45
C LYS A 160 9.69 6.57 8.60
N ALA A 161 8.74 7.48 8.36
CA ALA A 161 7.82 7.97 9.38
C ALA A 161 6.99 6.83 10.01
N ALA A 162 6.49 5.90 9.19
CA ALA A 162 5.77 4.73 9.68
C ALA A 162 6.64 3.85 10.57
N LEU A 163 7.90 3.60 10.19
CA LEU A 163 8.82 2.81 10.99
C LEU A 163 9.21 3.48 12.30
N THR A 164 9.28 4.81 12.34
CA THR A 164 9.69 5.60 13.51
C THR A 164 8.53 6.21 14.30
N ALA A 165 7.28 5.96 13.91
CA ALA A 165 6.10 6.44 14.63
C ALA A 165 6.15 6.07 16.13
N PRO A 166 5.49 6.84 17.03
CA PRO A 166 5.51 6.56 18.46
C PRO A 166 5.18 5.10 18.79
N SER A 167 5.80 4.54 19.81
CA SER A 167 5.53 3.17 20.27
C SER A 167 4.09 2.96 20.76
N SER A 168 3.39 4.06 21.09
CA SER A 168 1.96 4.06 21.43
C SER A 168 1.05 3.86 20.22
N THR A 169 1.54 4.08 18.99
CA THR A 169 0.78 3.83 17.76
C THR A 169 0.56 2.33 17.59
N ARG A 170 -0.65 1.85 17.87
CA ARG A 170 -1.00 0.43 17.74
C ARG A 170 -1.48 0.08 16.35
N PHE A 171 -2.42 0.86 15.82
CA PHE A 171 -2.92 0.71 14.47
C PHE A 171 -3.13 2.09 13.84
N LEU A 172 -2.71 2.22 12.58
CA LEU A 172 -2.94 3.41 11.79
C LEU A 172 -3.15 3.03 10.33
N THR A 173 -4.16 3.62 9.69
CA THR A 173 -4.31 3.62 8.24
C THR A 173 -4.13 5.04 7.73
N ALA A 174 -3.26 5.24 6.73
CA ALA A 174 -3.00 6.55 6.15
C ALA A 174 -2.82 6.46 4.63
N TYR A 175 -3.20 7.51 3.90
CA TYR A 175 -2.87 7.60 2.48
C TYR A 175 -1.42 8.06 2.31
N ALA A 176 -0.66 7.30 1.52
CA ALA A 176 0.67 7.68 1.06
C ALA A 176 0.57 8.19 -0.39
N VAL A 177 0.52 9.49 -0.53
CA VAL A 177 0.42 10.22 -1.79
C VAL A 177 1.21 11.52 -1.66
N SER A 178 1.83 12.00 -2.77
CA SER A 178 2.51 13.29 -2.77
C SER A 178 1.52 14.44 -2.56
N VAL A 179 2.00 15.65 -2.24
CA VAL A 179 1.13 16.82 -1.99
C VAL A 179 0.51 17.36 -3.28
N ASN A 180 -0.05 16.44 -4.09
CA ASN A 180 -0.64 16.76 -5.39
C ASN A 180 -1.80 17.74 -5.23
N SER A 181 -1.83 18.78 -6.06
CA SER A 181 -2.88 19.81 -6.03
C SER A 181 -4.28 19.26 -6.32
N ARG A 182 -4.35 18.15 -7.09
CA ARG A 182 -5.61 17.50 -7.52
C ARG A 182 -5.94 16.25 -6.72
N ARG A 183 -5.28 15.98 -5.57
CA ARG A 183 -5.47 14.75 -4.80
C ARG A 183 -6.90 14.57 -4.31
N PHE A 184 -7.33 13.32 -4.24
CA PHE A 184 -8.63 12.91 -3.71
C PHE A 184 -8.58 12.54 -2.23
N TRP A 185 -7.39 12.40 -1.63
CA TRP A 185 -7.23 11.81 -0.29
C TRP A 185 -6.63 12.81 0.68
N GLN A 186 -7.10 12.71 1.91
CA GLN A 186 -6.51 13.45 3.01
C GLN A 186 -5.08 12.94 3.27
N LEU A 187 -4.17 13.89 3.43
CA LEU A 187 -2.83 13.56 3.92
C LEU A 187 -2.91 13.23 5.42
N PRO A 188 -2.07 12.32 5.93
CA PRO A 188 -1.99 12.08 7.36
C PRO A 188 -1.59 13.35 8.09
N ASP A 189 -2.10 13.52 9.31
CA ASP A 189 -1.63 14.59 10.20
C ASP A 189 -0.19 14.29 10.64
N ALA A 190 0.64 15.34 10.79
CA ALA A 190 2.01 15.21 11.26
C ALA A 190 2.11 14.62 12.68
N THR A 191 1.03 14.67 13.47
CA THR A 191 0.94 14.01 14.78
C THR A 191 0.71 12.50 14.68
N GLU A 192 0.19 12.02 13.55
CA GLU A 192 -0.02 10.59 13.27
C GLU A 192 1.22 9.97 12.63
N LEU A 193 1.74 10.64 11.59
CA LEU A 193 3.00 10.28 10.92
C LEU A 193 3.84 11.55 10.79
N ASP A 194 5.02 11.57 11.41
CA ASP A 194 5.95 12.72 11.37
C ASP A 194 6.58 12.85 9.98
N TYR A 195 5.73 13.10 8.98
CA TYR A 195 6.14 13.34 7.61
C TYR A 195 5.15 14.23 6.86
N VAL A 196 5.69 15.24 6.19
CA VAL A 196 4.94 16.10 5.27
C VAL A 196 5.47 15.87 3.86
N PRO A 197 4.64 15.35 2.92
CA PRO A 197 5.08 15.14 1.54
C PRO A 197 5.41 16.47 0.86
N VAL A 198 6.36 16.43 -0.07
CA VAL A 198 6.93 17.66 -0.66
C VAL A 198 6.80 17.74 -2.18
N ASP A 199 6.58 16.60 -2.86
CA ASP A 199 6.47 16.58 -4.32
C ASP A 199 5.02 16.80 -4.78
N ASN A 200 4.87 17.42 -5.95
CA ASN A 200 3.56 17.70 -6.55
C ASN A 200 3.58 17.34 -8.03
N ALA A 201 2.69 16.46 -8.43
CA ALA A 201 2.55 16.01 -9.82
C ALA A 201 2.25 17.16 -10.81
N GLU A 202 1.65 18.27 -10.34
CA GLU A 202 1.35 19.44 -11.19
C GLU A 202 2.60 20.02 -11.87
N ALA A 203 3.78 19.85 -11.26
CA ALA A 203 5.06 20.25 -11.87
C ALA A 203 5.36 19.54 -13.20
N HIS A 204 4.72 18.40 -13.43
CA HIS A 204 4.86 17.57 -14.64
C HIS A 204 3.66 17.68 -15.60
N ALA A 205 2.63 18.46 -15.27
CA ALA A 205 1.39 18.49 -16.04
C ALA A 205 1.60 18.79 -17.53
N ALA A 206 2.55 19.67 -17.87
CA ALA A 206 2.86 19.99 -19.26
C ALA A 206 3.47 18.85 -20.08
N GLU A 207 4.01 17.81 -19.40
CA GLU A 207 4.64 16.65 -20.03
C GLU A 207 3.62 15.50 -20.25
N ILE A 208 2.44 15.57 -19.64
CA ILE A 208 1.42 14.51 -19.68
C ILE A 208 0.52 14.71 -20.90
N PRO A 209 0.40 13.72 -21.81
CA PRO A 209 -0.44 13.81 -22.98
C PRO A 209 -1.92 13.68 -22.65
N GLY A 210 -2.78 14.27 -23.48
CA GLY A 210 -4.22 14.14 -23.42
C GLY A 210 -4.94 15.22 -22.63
N ASP A 211 -6.23 15.00 -22.36
CA ASP A 211 -7.03 15.90 -21.54
C ASP A 211 -6.73 15.67 -20.07
N LEU A 212 -6.30 16.73 -19.39
CA LEU A 212 -5.95 16.70 -17.98
C LEU A 212 -7.14 16.99 -17.06
N ALA A 213 -8.34 17.17 -17.60
CA ALA A 213 -9.53 17.37 -16.79
C ALA A 213 -9.91 16.10 -16.04
N THR A 214 -10.18 16.23 -14.75
CA THR A 214 -10.72 15.14 -13.95
C THR A 214 -12.25 15.24 -13.96
N ASP A 215 -12.92 14.16 -14.35
CA ASP A 215 -14.38 14.07 -14.19
C ASP A 215 -14.71 14.01 -12.68
N PRO A 216 -15.32 15.04 -12.10
CA PRO A 216 -15.61 15.07 -10.67
C PRO A 216 -16.68 14.05 -10.26
N THR A 217 -17.48 13.57 -11.20
CA THR A 217 -18.54 12.58 -10.98
C THR A 217 -18.03 11.14 -11.11
N GLY A 218 -16.88 10.96 -11.75
CA GLY A 218 -16.24 9.66 -11.92
C GLY A 218 -15.68 9.11 -10.60
N ALA A 219 -15.35 7.83 -10.60
CA ALA A 219 -14.69 7.16 -9.48
C ALA A 219 -13.22 7.60 -9.35
N GLN A 220 -12.69 7.70 -8.13
CA GLN A 220 -11.27 7.96 -7.86
C GLN A 220 -10.34 6.94 -8.54
N ALA A 221 -10.82 5.71 -8.72
CA ALA A 221 -10.11 4.65 -9.41
C ALA A 221 -9.94 4.90 -10.92
N GLY A 222 -10.77 5.75 -11.54
CA GLY A 222 -10.75 5.93 -12.99
C GLY A 222 -11.03 4.62 -13.74
N LEU A 223 -10.19 4.26 -14.70
CA LEU A 223 -10.34 3.04 -15.52
C LEU A 223 -10.39 1.74 -14.71
N TYR A 224 -9.81 1.71 -13.52
CA TYR A 224 -9.87 0.53 -12.65
C TYR A 224 -11.28 0.23 -12.12
N ALA A 225 -12.19 1.22 -12.12
CA ALA A 225 -13.59 1.06 -11.73
C ALA A 225 -14.46 0.46 -12.86
N GLU A 226 -13.94 0.35 -14.08
CA GLU A 226 -14.68 -0.20 -15.20
C GLU A 226 -14.84 -1.73 -15.05
N PRO A 227 -16.03 -2.29 -15.33
CA PRO A 227 -16.26 -3.73 -15.22
C PRO A 227 -15.28 -4.57 -16.03
N GLU A 228 -14.90 -4.09 -17.22
CA GLU A 228 -13.98 -4.76 -18.15
C GLU A 228 -12.59 -4.94 -17.53
N PHE A 229 -12.16 -4.01 -16.67
CA PHE A 229 -10.86 -4.13 -16.00
C PHE A 229 -10.81 -5.37 -15.10
N THR A 230 -11.83 -5.63 -14.29
CA THR A 230 -11.91 -6.85 -13.48
C THR A 230 -12.18 -8.09 -14.32
N LEU A 231 -13.09 -8.00 -15.31
CA LEU A 231 -13.50 -9.17 -16.11
C LEU A 231 -12.36 -9.80 -16.88
N LYS A 232 -11.44 -9.03 -17.46
CA LYS A 232 -10.27 -9.53 -18.20
C LYS A 232 -9.27 -10.30 -17.33
N HIS A 233 -9.32 -10.12 -16.00
CA HIS A 233 -8.42 -10.81 -15.06
C HIS A 233 -9.06 -12.04 -14.39
N ARG A 234 -10.30 -12.39 -14.75
CA ARG A 234 -10.93 -13.63 -14.28
C ARG A 234 -10.31 -14.83 -15.01
N ARG A 235 -10.02 -15.88 -14.28
CA ARG A 235 -9.82 -17.18 -14.92
C ARG A 235 -11.18 -17.68 -15.40
N PRO A 236 -11.27 -18.32 -16.60
CA PRO A 236 -12.50 -18.96 -17.05
C PRO A 236 -12.96 -20.07 -16.11
#